data_df5d15509876aab0cd074d1ae2783f19
#
_entry.id   df5d15509876aab0cd074d1ae2783f19
#
_cell.length_a   1.000
_cell.length_b   1.000
_cell.length_c   1.000
_cell.angle_alpha   90.00
_cell.angle_beta   90.00
_cell.angle_gamma   90.00
#
_symmetry.space_group_name_H-M   'P 1'
#
loop_
_entity.id
_entity.type
_entity.pdbx_description
1 polymer ?
#
loop_
_entity_poly.entity_id
_entity_poly.type
_entity_poly.pdbx_seq_one_letter_code
_entity_poly.pdbx_strand_id
1 'polypeptide(L)'
;MMNRKVEETAETLYSQYKNRSNKNRPLLIGIDGLGGAGKTSFIKELSREFKNFNCEIGMFHLDDHIVEKNKRYRTGYEEWYEYYYLQWDIEGLITNLLEPLHKQNHVILPFYNKSADLISTRQVDVLKDSIVLIEGIFLQRKEWRYYFDYVVFLNCPFEVRRDRVLHRDSYLGDYQARLKKYTERYWLGEQHYMETVQPLTAADLIITM
;
A
#
# COMPACT_ATOMS: atom_id res chain seq x y z
N MET A 1 17.94 9.55 -12.02
CA MET A 1 17.83 8.07 -11.83
C MET A 1 16.39 7.67 -11.45
N MET A 2 15.71 8.34 -10.53
CA MET A 2 14.32 8.02 -10.16
C MET A 2 13.33 8.25 -11.29
N ASN A 3 13.37 9.39 -12.00
CA ASN A 3 12.46 9.68 -13.11
C ASN A 3 12.45 8.57 -14.18
N ARG A 4 13.61 8.10 -14.61
CA ARG A 4 13.68 7.02 -15.60
C ARG A 4 13.00 5.72 -15.13
N LYS A 5 13.16 5.33 -13.85
CA LYS A 5 12.48 4.16 -13.29
C LYS A 5 10.97 4.33 -13.25
N VAL A 6 10.50 5.55 -12.96
CA VAL A 6 9.06 5.87 -12.97
C VAL A 6 8.51 5.79 -14.39
N GLU A 7 9.19 6.37 -15.38
CA GLU A 7 8.83 6.32 -16.80
C GLU A 7 8.74 4.87 -17.30
N GLU A 8 9.82 4.07 -17.11
CA GLU A 8 9.85 2.66 -17.50
C GLU A 8 8.74 1.84 -16.82
N THR A 9 8.44 2.15 -15.56
CA THR A 9 7.33 1.50 -14.84
C THR A 9 5.98 1.92 -15.41
N ALA A 10 5.77 3.20 -15.71
CA ALA A 10 4.53 3.69 -16.29
C ALA A 10 4.25 3.03 -17.65
N GLU A 11 5.26 2.90 -18.51
CA GLU A 11 5.16 2.19 -19.80
C GLU A 11 4.79 0.72 -19.60
N THR A 12 5.45 0.04 -18.65
CA THR A 12 5.17 -1.36 -18.33
C THR A 12 3.73 -1.55 -17.87
N LEU A 13 3.28 -0.74 -16.92
CA LEU A 13 1.94 -0.83 -16.36
C LEU A 13 0.87 -0.42 -17.38
N TYR A 14 1.15 0.58 -18.22
CA TYR A 14 0.27 0.94 -19.32
C TYR A 14 0.14 -0.17 -20.37
N SER A 15 1.23 -0.88 -20.65
CA SER A 15 1.19 -2.08 -21.51
C SER A 15 0.29 -3.17 -20.89
N GLN A 16 0.40 -3.43 -19.59
CA GLN A 16 -0.50 -4.37 -18.88
C GLN A 16 -1.96 -3.91 -19.00
N TYR A 17 -2.23 -2.61 -18.81
CA TYR A 17 -3.55 -2.06 -18.96
C TYR A 17 -4.12 -2.25 -20.37
N LYS A 18 -3.34 -1.98 -21.41
CA LYS A 18 -3.79 -2.16 -22.83
C LYS A 18 -4.06 -3.61 -23.18
N ASN A 19 -3.26 -4.52 -22.64
CA ASN A 19 -3.31 -5.95 -22.98
C ASN A 19 -4.19 -6.79 -22.04
N ARG A 20 -4.84 -6.15 -21.02
CA ARG A 20 -5.69 -6.89 -20.09
C ARG A 20 -6.84 -7.60 -20.75
N SER A 21 -7.12 -8.82 -20.33
CA SER A 21 -8.21 -9.65 -20.88
C SER A 21 -9.59 -9.12 -20.54
N ASN A 22 -9.78 -8.57 -19.33
CA ASN A 22 -11.06 -8.03 -18.88
C ASN A 22 -11.03 -6.50 -18.88
N LYS A 23 -11.75 -5.88 -19.81
CA LYS A 23 -11.90 -4.42 -19.95
C LYS A 23 -13.15 -3.86 -19.25
N ASN A 24 -13.95 -4.72 -18.61
CA ASN A 24 -15.17 -4.30 -17.91
C ASN A 24 -14.92 -3.88 -16.44
N ARG A 25 -13.68 -3.89 -16.00
CA ARG A 25 -13.25 -3.44 -14.68
C ARG A 25 -11.88 -2.73 -14.77
N PRO A 26 -11.50 -1.94 -13.78
CA PRO A 26 -10.17 -1.35 -13.72
C PRO A 26 -9.07 -2.42 -13.64
N LEU A 27 -7.86 -2.08 -14.08
CA LEU A 27 -6.65 -2.85 -13.78
C LEU A 27 -6.18 -2.50 -12.36
N LEU A 28 -6.13 -3.48 -11.47
CA LEU A 28 -5.72 -3.29 -10.08
C LEU A 28 -4.23 -3.55 -9.92
N ILE A 29 -3.49 -2.50 -9.54
CA ILE A 29 -2.05 -2.56 -9.35
C ILE A 29 -1.70 -2.26 -7.89
N GLY A 30 -1.02 -3.19 -7.24
CA GLY A 30 -0.43 -2.99 -5.91
C GLY A 30 0.94 -2.32 -6.00
N ILE A 31 1.14 -1.23 -5.26
CA ILE A 31 2.47 -0.62 -5.06
C ILE A 31 2.89 -0.92 -3.62
N ASP A 32 3.62 -2.01 -3.48
CA ASP A 32 4.06 -2.54 -2.20
C ASP A 32 5.50 -2.12 -1.87
N GLY A 33 5.89 -2.29 -0.64
CA GLY A 33 7.22 -1.97 -0.14
C GLY A 33 7.19 -1.62 1.35
N LEU A 34 8.29 -1.83 2.02
CA LEU A 34 8.39 -1.64 3.46
C LEU A 34 8.33 -0.16 3.86
N GLY A 35 8.17 0.13 5.15
CA GLY A 35 8.16 1.48 5.70
C GLY A 35 9.38 2.29 5.28
N GLY A 36 9.19 3.54 4.82
CA GLY A 36 10.29 4.38 4.33
C GLY A 36 10.81 4.06 2.91
N ALA A 37 10.25 3.08 2.20
CA ALA A 37 10.66 2.74 0.83
C ALA A 37 10.36 3.84 -0.22
N GLY A 38 9.48 4.81 0.10
CA GLY A 38 9.18 5.92 -0.80
C GLY A 38 7.94 5.71 -1.67
N LYS A 39 7.06 4.77 -1.32
CA LYS A 39 5.82 4.43 -2.06
C LYS A 39 4.97 5.65 -2.43
N THR A 40 4.64 6.48 -1.44
CA THR A 40 3.79 7.67 -1.66
C THR A 40 4.40 8.67 -2.63
N SER A 41 5.73 8.85 -2.62
CA SER A 41 6.41 9.69 -3.60
C SER A 41 6.40 9.05 -4.98
N PHE A 42 6.66 7.74 -5.04
CA PHE A 42 6.68 6.98 -6.28
C PHE A 42 5.31 7.00 -6.98
N ILE A 43 4.22 6.76 -6.26
CA ILE A 43 2.87 6.75 -6.84
C ILE A 43 2.45 8.15 -7.34
N LYS A 44 2.90 9.23 -6.68
CA LYS A 44 2.67 10.60 -7.14
C LYS A 44 3.36 10.89 -8.47
N GLU A 45 4.62 10.49 -8.62
CA GLU A 45 5.35 10.64 -9.88
C GLU A 45 4.72 9.74 -10.97
N LEU A 46 4.43 8.49 -10.63
CA LEU A 46 3.79 7.54 -11.54
C LEU A 46 2.44 8.07 -12.06
N SER A 47 1.62 8.67 -11.19
CA SER A 47 0.35 9.26 -11.61
C SER A 47 0.50 10.47 -12.54
N ARG A 48 1.63 11.18 -12.49
CA ARG A 48 1.95 12.25 -13.43
C ARG A 48 2.32 11.69 -14.81
N GLU A 49 3.11 10.61 -14.84
CA GLU A 49 3.47 9.95 -16.09
C GLU A 49 2.24 9.37 -16.80
N PHE A 50 1.28 8.82 -16.08
CA PHE A 50 0.04 8.29 -16.68
C PHE A 50 -0.80 9.35 -17.41
N LYS A 51 -0.67 10.64 -17.09
CA LYS A 51 -1.33 11.71 -17.84
C LYS A 51 -0.86 11.76 -19.30
N ASN A 52 0.39 11.39 -19.56
CA ASN A 52 0.96 11.33 -20.91
C ASN A 52 0.32 10.21 -21.76
N PHE A 53 -0.29 9.20 -21.13
CA PHE A 53 -0.96 8.08 -21.80
C PHE A 53 -2.47 8.30 -21.98
N ASN A 54 -3.01 9.43 -21.55
CA ASN A 54 -4.46 9.71 -21.56
C ASN A 54 -5.27 8.57 -20.91
N CYS A 55 -4.79 8.11 -19.75
CA CYS A 55 -5.37 7.01 -18.97
C CYS A 55 -5.87 7.52 -17.62
N GLU A 56 -7.10 7.19 -17.28
CA GLU A 56 -7.70 7.53 -15.98
C GLU A 56 -7.08 6.69 -14.86
N ILE A 57 -6.79 7.35 -13.73
CA ILE A 57 -6.13 6.72 -12.58
C ILE A 57 -6.94 6.93 -11.31
N GLY A 58 -7.31 5.83 -10.66
CA GLY A 58 -7.74 5.82 -9.27
C GLY A 58 -6.57 5.55 -8.33
N MET A 59 -6.56 6.17 -7.15
CA MET A 59 -5.50 5.94 -6.14
C MET A 59 -6.11 5.69 -4.78
N PHE A 60 -5.63 4.65 -4.08
CA PHE A 60 -5.97 4.34 -2.71
C PHE A 60 -4.70 4.17 -1.88
N HIS A 61 -4.69 4.80 -0.72
CA HIS A 61 -3.63 4.67 0.27
C HIS A 61 -4.10 3.77 1.41
N LEU A 62 -3.48 2.62 1.59
CA LEU A 62 -3.93 1.66 2.60
C LEU A 62 -3.90 2.23 4.03
N ASP A 63 -3.00 3.18 4.28
CA ASP A 63 -2.90 3.88 5.56
C ASP A 63 -4.11 4.78 5.88
N ASP A 64 -4.95 5.10 4.90
CA ASP A 64 -6.20 5.83 5.12
C ASP A 64 -7.32 4.92 5.65
N HIS A 65 -7.12 3.59 5.63
CA HIS A 65 -8.13 2.58 5.95
C HIS A 65 -7.76 1.74 7.19
N ILE A 66 -6.87 2.23 8.04
CA ILE A 66 -6.50 1.56 9.29
C ILE A 66 -7.64 1.64 10.30
N VAL A 67 -7.70 0.68 11.22
CA VAL A 67 -8.71 0.65 12.28
C VAL A 67 -8.37 1.63 13.41
N GLU A 68 -9.31 1.90 14.32
CA GLU A 68 -9.13 2.74 15.50
C GLU A 68 -8.03 2.17 16.42
N LYS A 69 -7.42 3.04 17.23
CA LYS A 69 -6.29 2.68 18.10
C LYS A 69 -6.61 1.56 19.07
N ASN A 70 -7.82 1.54 19.65
CA ASN A 70 -8.23 0.49 20.58
C ASN A 70 -8.26 -0.92 19.98
N LYS A 71 -8.36 -1.04 18.66
CA LYS A 71 -8.37 -2.32 17.93
C LYS A 71 -6.95 -2.81 17.56
N ARG A 72 -5.94 -1.93 17.56
CA ARG A 72 -4.58 -2.21 17.07
C ARG A 72 -3.46 -1.81 18.02
N TYR A 73 -3.78 -1.37 19.24
CA TYR A 73 -2.82 -1.09 20.30
C TYR A 73 -3.34 -1.60 21.64
N ARG A 74 -2.43 -2.17 22.44
CA ARG A 74 -2.73 -2.67 23.78
C ARG A 74 -3.80 -3.76 23.79
N THR A 75 -3.76 -4.61 22.77
CA THR A 75 -4.73 -5.71 22.60
C THR A 75 -4.36 -6.96 23.39
N GLY A 76 -3.18 -6.97 24.03
CA GLY A 76 -2.62 -8.14 24.71
C GLY A 76 -1.67 -8.99 23.86
N TYR A 77 -1.56 -8.67 22.57
CA TYR A 77 -0.56 -9.26 21.68
C TYR A 77 0.72 -8.43 21.64
N GLU A 78 1.80 -9.02 21.11
CA GLU A 78 3.05 -8.30 20.83
C GLU A 78 2.83 -7.18 19.81
N GLU A 79 3.58 -6.08 19.91
CA GLU A 79 3.35 -4.90 19.07
C GLU A 79 3.50 -5.18 17.57
N TRP A 80 4.42 -6.05 17.17
CA TRP A 80 4.59 -6.43 15.77
C TRP A 80 3.38 -7.22 15.24
N TYR A 81 2.77 -8.09 16.09
CA TYR A 81 1.57 -8.82 15.75
C TYR A 81 0.39 -7.87 15.54
N GLU A 82 0.20 -6.91 16.46
CA GLU A 82 -0.80 -5.86 16.31
C GLU A 82 -0.62 -5.07 15.00
N TYR A 83 0.63 -4.79 14.61
CA TYR A 83 0.94 -4.08 13.37
C TYR A 83 0.64 -4.92 12.12
N TYR A 84 1.02 -6.17 12.12
CA TYR A 84 0.83 -7.01 10.93
C TYR A 84 -0.61 -7.51 10.79
N TYR A 85 -1.24 -7.96 11.87
CA TYR A 85 -2.55 -8.61 11.84
C TYR A 85 -3.72 -7.71 12.20
N LEU A 86 -3.55 -6.68 13.02
CA LEU A 86 -4.63 -5.88 13.57
C LEU A 86 -4.65 -4.42 13.08
N GLN A 87 -3.70 -4.02 12.23
CA GLN A 87 -3.63 -2.65 11.70
C GLN A 87 -4.82 -2.32 10.81
N TRP A 88 -5.34 -3.31 10.10
CA TRP A 88 -6.46 -3.19 9.18
C TRP A 88 -7.54 -4.23 9.50
N ASP A 89 -8.78 -3.91 9.18
CA ASP A 89 -9.85 -4.89 9.02
C ASP A 89 -9.65 -5.60 7.68
N ILE A 90 -8.97 -6.76 7.72
CA ILE A 90 -8.52 -7.49 6.53
C ILE A 90 -9.70 -7.93 5.68
N GLU A 91 -10.71 -8.53 6.30
CA GLU A 91 -11.93 -9.00 5.63
C GLU A 91 -12.80 -7.83 5.16
N GLY A 92 -12.86 -6.77 5.97
CA GLY A 92 -13.56 -5.55 5.61
C GLY A 92 -12.96 -4.86 4.37
N LEU A 93 -11.63 -4.87 4.21
CA LEU A 93 -10.99 -4.35 3.00
C LEU A 93 -11.22 -5.23 1.78
N ILE A 94 -11.28 -6.55 1.95
CA ILE A 94 -11.69 -7.45 0.86
C ILE A 94 -13.10 -7.10 0.41
N THR A 95 -14.04 -7.06 1.35
CA THR A 95 -15.47 -6.89 1.06
C THR A 95 -15.81 -5.49 0.53
N ASN A 96 -15.14 -4.44 1.04
CA ASN A 96 -15.51 -3.06 0.74
C ASN A 96 -14.62 -2.38 -0.31
N LEU A 97 -13.41 -2.90 -0.58
CA LEU A 97 -12.48 -2.35 -1.57
C LEU A 97 -12.18 -3.36 -2.68
N LEU A 98 -11.50 -4.45 -2.33
CA LEU A 98 -10.87 -5.31 -3.35
C LEU A 98 -11.91 -6.03 -4.22
N GLU A 99 -12.89 -6.68 -3.63
CA GLU A 99 -13.96 -7.34 -4.40
C GLU A 99 -14.84 -6.37 -5.19
N PRO A 100 -15.31 -5.24 -4.63
CA PRO A 100 -16.09 -4.28 -5.40
C PRO A 100 -15.36 -3.72 -6.61
N LEU A 101 -14.04 -3.47 -6.52
CA LEU A 101 -13.25 -3.03 -7.68
C LEU A 101 -13.24 -4.03 -8.85
N HIS A 102 -13.52 -5.30 -8.59
CA HIS A 102 -13.69 -6.31 -9.65
C HIS A 102 -15.11 -6.35 -10.25
N LYS A 103 -16.12 -5.79 -9.60
CA LYS A 103 -17.54 -6.00 -9.94
C LYS A 103 -18.31 -4.70 -10.20
N GLN A 104 -17.88 -3.60 -9.59
CA GLN A 104 -18.64 -2.35 -9.51
C GLN A 104 -17.80 -1.16 -9.98
N ASN A 105 -18.45 -0.01 -10.11
CA ASN A 105 -17.83 1.27 -10.45
C ASN A 105 -17.77 2.24 -9.25
N HIS A 106 -18.04 1.75 -8.06
CA HIS A 106 -17.88 2.50 -6.80
C HIS A 106 -17.52 1.55 -5.66
N VAL A 107 -16.88 2.08 -4.65
CA VAL A 107 -16.54 1.40 -3.40
C VAL A 107 -17.01 2.24 -2.22
N ILE A 108 -17.40 1.60 -1.13
CA ILE A 108 -17.79 2.28 0.11
C ILE A 108 -16.80 1.90 1.19
N LEU A 109 -15.94 2.85 1.59
CA LEU A 109 -14.77 2.60 2.40
C LEU A 109 -14.77 3.33 3.72
N PRO A 110 -14.26 2.71 4.80
CA PRO A 110 -13.90 3.38 6.03
C PRO A 110 -12.64 4.23 5.82
N PHE A 111 -12.70 5.51 6.16
CA PHE A 111 -11.55 6.42 6.21
C PHE A 111 -11.22 6.79 7.64
N TYR A 112 -10.01 6.54 8.05
CA TYR A 112 -9.53 6.81 9.40
C TYR A 112 -9.02 8.25 9.56
N ASN A 113 -9.56 8.96 10.53
CA ASN A 113 -9.07 10.26 10.95
C ASN A 113 -8.09 10.10 12.12
N LYS A 114 -6.80 10.31 11.88
CA LYS A 114 -5.73 10.17 12.88
C LYS A 114 -5.87 11.12 14.07
N SER A 115 -6.38 12.33 13.83
CA SER A 115 -6.50 13.36 14.87
C SER A 115 -7.66 13.07 15.83
N ALA A 116 -8.76 12.57 15.31
CA ALA A 116 -9.96 12.26 16.09
C ALA A 116 -10.03 10.81 16.57
N ASP A 117 -9.19 9.91 16.04
CA ASP A 117 -9.28 8.46 16.22
C ASP A 117 -10.68 7.90 15.88
N LEU A 118 -11.23 8.36 14.76
CA LEU A 118 -12.57 8.01 14.29
C LEU A 118 -12.52 7.53 12.83
N ILE A 119 -13.47 6.67 12.50
CA ILE A 119 -13.72 6.22 11.13
C ILE A 119 -14.97 6.92 10.59
N SER A 120 -14.86 7.41 9.35
CA SER A 120 -15.99 7.87 8.55
C SER A 120 -16.08 7.08 7.26
N THR A 121 -17.27 6.63 6.90
CA THR A 121 -17.49 5.90 5.65
C THR A 121 -17.75 6.87 4.50
N ARG A 122 -17.13 6.62 3.33
CA ARG A 122 -17.31 7.42 2.13
C ARG A 122 -17.48 6.52 0.91
N GLN A 123 -18.29 6.97 -0.04
CA GLN A 123 -18.33 6.38 -1.37
C GLN A 123 -17.25 7.03 -2.24
N VAL A 124 -16.54 6.19 -2.99
CA VAL A 124 -15.55 6.61 -4.01
C VAL A 124 -15.94 5.97 -5.32
N ASP A 125 -16.16 6.78 -6.36
CA ASP A 125 -16.44 6.29 -7.69
C ASP A 125 -15.15 5.94 -8.43
N VAL A 126 -15.19 4.84 -9.18
CA VAL A 126 -14.03 4.31 -9.92
C VAL A 126 -14.46 4.00 -11.34
N LEU A 127 -13.73 4.50 -12.32
CA LEU A 127 -14.02 4.22 -13.71
C LEU A 127 -13.58 2.80 -14.08
N LYS A 128 -14.44 2.07 -14.80
CA LYS A 128 -14.13 0.71 -15.26
C LYS A 128 -12.94 0.69 -16.22
N ASP A 129 -12.85 1.68 -17.08
CA ASP A 129 -11.72 1.84 -18.01
C ASP A 129 -10.64 2.74 -17.41
N SER A 130 -9.99 2.24 -16.37
CA SER A 130 -8.95 2.95 -15.63
C SER A 130 -7.89 1.99 -15.08
N ILE A 131 -6.82 2.55 -14.56
CA ILE A 131 -5.87 1.87 -13.68
C ILE A 131 -6.17 2.30 -12.25
N VAL A 132 -6.25 1.35 -11.33
CA VAL A 132 -6.35 1.61 -9.89
C VAL A 132 -5.03 1.22 -9.24
N LEU A 133 -4.36 2.23 -8.66
CA LEU A 133 -3.15 2.06 -7.88
C LEU A 133 -3.51 1.98 -6.40
N ILE A 134 -3.20 0.88 -5.75
CA ILE A 134 -3.34 0.72 -4.30
C ILE A 134 -1.95 0.68 -3.70
N GLU A 135 -1.58 1.70 -2.91
CA GLU A 135 -0.29 1.72 -2.24
C GLU A 135 -0.39 1.37 -0.77
N GLY A 136 0.55 0.59 -0.30
CA GLY A 136 0.62 0.22 1.11
C GLY A 136 1.77 -0.70 1.44
N ILE A 137 1.83 -1.11 2.69
CA ILE A 137 2.70 -2.18 3.16
C ILE A 137 1.89 -3.47 3.26
N PHE A 138 2.54 -4.61 3.09
CA PHE A 138 1.93 -5.94 3.24
C PHE A 138 0.87 -6.29 2.18
N LEU A 139 0.89 -5.63 1.01
CA LEU A 139 -0.12 -5.85 -0.03
C LEU A 139 -0.10 -7.27 -0.60
N GLN A 140 1.06 -7.95 -0.55
CA GLN A 140 1.19 -9.30 -1.07
C GLN A 140 0.86 -10.39 -0.03
N ARG A 141 0.30 -10.01 1.12
CA ARG A 141 -0.22 -11.00 2.07
C ARG A 141 -1.25 -11.90 1.38
N LYS A 142 -1.32 -13.16 1.81
CA LYS A 142 -2.13 -14.22 1.16
C LYS A 142 -3.60 -13.84 0.99
N GLU A 143 -4.14 -13.02 1.91
CA GLU A 143 -5.53 -12.60 1.90
C GLU A 143 -5.84 -11.61 0.78
N TRP A 144 -4.85 -10.81 0.33
CA TRP A 144 -5.05 -9.73 -0.63
C TRP A 144 -4.39 -9.94 -1.98
N ARG A 145 -3.26 -10.69 -2.06
CA ARG A 145 -2.45 -10.83 -3.29
C ARG A 145 -3.26 -11.23 -4.52
N TYR A 146 -4.23 -12.12 -4.34
CA TYR A 146 -5.07 -12.63 -5.43
C TYR A 146 -5.90 -11.54 -6.14
N TYR A 147 -6.22 -10.45 -5.46
CA TYR A 147 -7.03 -9.37 -6.02
C TYR A 147 -6.25 -8.41 -6.92
N PHE A 148 -4.92 -8.42 -6.85
CA PHE A 148 -4.09 -7.56 -7.69
C PHE A 148 -3.76 -8.25 -9.01
N ASP A 149 -3.99 -7.56 -10.13
CA ASP A 149 -3.57 -7.99 -11.46
C ASP A 149 -2.05 -7.91 -11.64
N TYR A 150 -1.42 -6.94 -10.97
CA TYR A 150 0.01 -6.70 -11.02
C TYR A 150 0.50 -6.07 -9.72
N VAL A 151 1.65 -6.50 -9.24
CA VAL A 151 2.25 -5.92 -8.03
C VAL A 151 3.68 -5.47 -8.31
N VAL A 152 3.93 -4.21 -8.00
CA VAL A 152 5.27 -3.60 -7.99
C VAL A 152 5.76 -3.55 -6.56
N PHE A 153 6.94 -4.10 -6.29
CA PHE A 153 7.59 -4.00 -4.98
C PHE A 153 8.76 -3.00 -5.02
N LEU A 154 8.69 -1.98 -4.18
CA LEU A 154 9.78 -1.01 -4.01
C LEU A 154 10.81 -1.54 -3.01
N ASN A 155 11.90 -2.08 -3.53
CA ASN A 155 13.00 -2.60 -2.74
C ASN A 155 14.00 -1.49 -2.40
N CYS A 156 13.93 -1.00 -1.16
CA CYS A 156 14.81 0.04 -0.64
C CYS A 156 15.68 -0.53 0.50
N PRO A 157 17.01 -0.29 0.50
CA PRO A 157 17.90 -0.77 1.55
C PRO A 157 17.44 -0.36 2.96
N PHE A 158 17.63 -1.25 3.92
CA PHE A 158 17.19 -1.04 5.30
C PHE A 158 17.73 0.25 5.92
N GLU A 159 19.01 0.54 5.75
CA GLU A 159 19.68 1.70 6.31
C GLU A 159 19.04 3.01 5.81
N VAL A 160 18.74 3.06 4.51
CA VAL A 160 18.08 4.22 3.88
C VAL A 160 16.66 4.39 4.43
N ARG A 161 15.91 3.29 4.55
CA ARG A 161 14.55 3.32 5.10
C ARG A 161 14.54 3.71 6.57
N ARG A 162 15.45 3.12 7.38
CA ARG A 162 15.64 3.43 8.80
C ARG A 162 15.86 4.92 9.02
N ASP A 163 16.81 5.49 8.30
CA ASP A 163 17.14 6.91 8.46
C ASP A 163 15.97 7.81 8.07
N ARG A 164 15.27 7.49 6.99
CA ARG A 164 14.08 8.22 6.54
C ARG A 164 12.97 8.21 7.59
N VAL A 165 12.62 7.04 8.13
CA VAL A 165 11.49 6.92 9.07
C VAL A 165 11.82 7.52 10.43
N LEU A 166 13.04 7.32 10.94
CA LEU A 166 13.47 7.89 12.20
C LEU A 166 13.56 9.44 12.14
N HIS A 167 13.83 10.00 10.96
CA HIS A 167 13.79 11.46 10.78
C HIS A 167 12.36 11.98 10.62
N ARG A 168 11.53 11.31 9.79
CA ARG A 168 10.18 11.75 9.44
C ARG A 168 9.19 11.68 10.60
N ASP A 169 9.23 10.59 11.38
CA ASP A 169 8.14 10.22 12.29
C ASP A 169 8.32 10.82 13.71
N SER A 170 8.68 12.11 13.76
CA SER A 170 8.88 12.88 14.99
C SER A 170 7.66 12.91 15.93
N TYR A 171 6.45 12.65 15.40
CA TYR A 171 5.23 12.55 16.19
C TYR A 171 5.21 11.35 17.16
N LEU A 172 6.12 10.38 17.00
CA LEU A 172 6.30 9.24 17.91
C LEU A 172 7.15 9.60 19.15
N GLY A 173 7.67 10.81 19.23
CA GLY A 173 8.49 11.28 20.34
C GLY A 173 9.95 11.58 19.95
N ASP A 174 10.87 11.52 20.92
CA ASP A 174 12.28 11.70 20.68
C ASP A 174 12.91 10.54 19.87
N TYR A 175 14.20 10.62 19.60
CA TYR A 175 14.91 9.61 18.81
C TYR A 175 14.81 8.19 19.44
N GLN A 176 14.97 8.09 20.76
CA GLN A 176 14.94 6.81 21.47
C GLN A 176 13.54 6.20 21.45
N ALA A 177 12.50 7.00 21.64
CA ALA A 177 11.11 6.56 21.56
C ALA A 177 10.77 6.06 20.14
N ARG A 178 11.21 6.77 19.10
CA ARG A 178 11.05 6.33 17.69
C ARG A 178 11.79 5.03 17.44
N LEU A 179 13.08 4.95 17.83
CA LEU A 179 13.88 3.75 17.63
C LEU A 179 13.24 2.53 18.30
N LYS A 180 12.83 2.67 19.56
CA LYS A 180 12.13 1.63 20.30
C LYS A 180 10.86 1.17 19.55
N LYS A 181 10.01 2.12 19.14
CA LYS A 181 8.76 1.82 18.43
C LYS A 181 9.01 1.11 17.10
N TYR A 182 10.05 1.52 16.38
CA TYR A 182 10.41 0.86 15.13
C TYR A 182 10.96 -0.55 15.36
N THR A 183 11.80 -0.74 16.37
CA THR A 183 12.40 -2.04 16.70
C THR A 183 11.36 -3.05 17.19
N GLU A 184 10.44 -2.64 18.06
CA GLU A 184 9.50 -3.56 18.73
C GLU A 184 8.22 -3.81 17.91
N ARG A 185 7.84 -2.87 17.03
CA ARG A 185 6.58 -2.94 16.27
C ARG A 185 6.80 -3.08 14.77
N TYR A 186 7.39 -2.05 14.15
CA TYR A 186 7.36 -1.95 12.69
C TYR A 186 8.34 -2.90 12.01
N TRP A 187 9.60 -2.92 12.43
CA TRP A 187 10.61 -3.77 11.78
C TRP A 187 10.40 -5.24 12.03
N LEU A 188 9.91 -5.66 13.19
CA LEU A 188 9.55 -7.06 13.44
C LEU A 188 8.34 -7.49 12.57
N GLY A 189 7.33 -6.63 12.41
CA GLY A 189 6.23 -6.89 11.49
C GLY A 189 6.68 -6.97 10.03
N GLU A 190 7.61 -6.10 9.62
CA GLU A 190 8.24 -6.15 8.31
C GLU A 190 9.07 -7.43 8.12
N GLN A 191 9.84 -7.84 9.12
CA GLN A 191 10.61 -9.09 9.10
C GLN A 191 9.67 -10.30 8.93
N HIS A 192 8.61 -10.39 9.73
CA HIS A 192 7.61 -11.43 9.60
C HIS A 192 7.03 -11.49 8.18
N TYR A 193 6.70 -10.34 7.59
CA TYR A 193 6.22 -10.26 6.22
C TYR A 193 7.25 -10.77 5.20
N MET A 194 8.50 -10.34 5.32
CA MET A 194 9.58 -10.77 4.42
C MET A 194 9.83 -12.28 4.48
N GLU A 195 9.73 -12.87 5.67
CA GLU A 195 9.97 -14.30 5.90
C GLU A 195 8.79 -15.17 5.44
N THR A 196 7.55 -14.74 5.73
CA THR A 196 6.36 -15.57 5.49
C THR A 196 5.77 -15.40 4.11
N VAL A 197 5.82 -14.21 3.53
CA VAL A 197 5.24 -13.88 2.22
C VAL A 197 6.29 -13.89 1.11
N GLN A 198 7.55 -13.57 1.44
CA GLN A 198 8.63 -13.45 0.47
C GLN A 198 8.30 -12.50 -0.69
N PRO A 199 7.96 -11.24 -0.40
CA PRO A 199 7.39 -10.32 -1.39
C PRO A 199 8.31 -10.01 -2.56
N LEU A 200 9.63 -10.19 -2.41
CA LEU A 200 10.59 -10.08 -3.51
C LEU A 200 10.44 -11.18 -4.55
N THR A 201 9.95 -12.35 -4.15
CA THR A 201 9.70 -13.47 -5.08
C THR A 201 8.28 -13.42 -5.64
N ALA A 202 7.33 -12.88 -4.87
CA ALA A 202 5.90 -12.87 -5.21
C ALA A 202 5.50 -11.66 -6.08
N ALA A 203 6.31 -10.60 -6.13
CA ALA A 203 6.03 -9.41 -6.94
C ALA A 203 6.25 -9.65 -8.43
N ASP A 204 5.43 -9.01 -9.27
CA ASP A 204 5.56 -9.07 -10.73
C ASP A 204 6.70 -8.15 -11.24
N LEU A 205 7.00 -7.08 -10.50
CA LEU A 205 8.10 -6.15 -10.80
C LEU A 205 8.77 -5.69 -9.51
N ILE A 206 10.10 -5.71 -9.48
CA ILE A 206 10.89 -5.17 -8.38
C ILE A 206 11.61 -3.91 -8.85
N ILE A 207 11.46 -2.84 -8.10
CA ILE A 207 12.18 -1.59 -8.33
C ILE A 207 13.14 -1.34 -7.17
N THR A 208 14.43 -1.40 -7.43
CA THR A 208 15.45 -1.02 -6.44
C THR A 208 15.52 0.49 -6.31
N MET A 209 15.34 0.98 -5.08
CA MET A 209 15.27 2.41 -4.75
C MET A 209 16.62 2.96 -4.26
#